data_49e38ad39b24ca170ed529c40b2aa05d
#
_entry.id   49e38ad39b24ca170ed529c40b2aa05d
#
_cell.length_a   1.000
_cell.length_b   1.000
_cell.length_c   1.000
_cell.angle_alpha   90.00
_cell.angle_beta   90.00
_cell.angle_gamma   90.00
#
_symmetry.space_group_name_H-M   'P 1'
#
loop_
_entity.id
_entity.type
_entity.pdbx_description
1 polymer ?
#
loop_
_entity_poly.entity_id
_entity_poly.type
_entity_poly.pdbx_seq_one_letter_code
_entity_poly.pdbx_strand_id
1 'polypeptide(L)'
;MENSYSVSLDRRNLLKHAGAAGLSIAAGSFMAAGLAEAQFNPPLRGRFAPGGSYILGQPGYRIPDQVDLGGGFMQRLEFYDRNERPFVMSDYRGKVTLVQFWHTNCHGCQAEVPALDKLAGRLEGSKFELLPIALSMDSQADIDRFYQRKGIKHLEVMRDRTSFVFSALAPRHPRLDAQATPTTILVGPDGNALGAYVGVAGWDQPDGVALLNHYIARA
;
A
#
# COMPACT_ATOMS: atom_id res chain seq x y z
N MET A 1 -20.29 29.40 11.79
CA MET A 1 -19.13 28.94 12.57
C MET A 1 -18.60 27.73 11.84
N GLU A 2 -17.62 27.99 10.96
CA GLU A 2 -16.96 26.97 10.18
C GLU A 2 -15.87 26.32 11.04
N ASN A 3 -15.94 25.03 11.21
CA ASN A 3 -14.88 24.26 11.87
C ASN A 3 -14.28 23.29 10.85
N SER A 4 -13.32 23.80 10.09
CA SER A 4 -12.50 23.02 9.16
C SER A 4 -11.40 22.29 9.95
N TYR A 5 -11.59 21.00 10.22
CA TYR A 5 -10.50 20.13 10.71
C TYR A 5 -9.68 19.64 9.52
N SER A 6 -8.66 20.41 9.15
CA SER A 6 -7.59 19.93 8.29
C SER A 6 -6.51 19.31 9.16
N VAL A 7 -6.41 17.97 9.21
CA VAL A 7 -5.21 17.31 9.72
C VAL A 7 -4.14 17.44 8.64
N SER A 8 -3.39 18.52 8.71
CA SER A 8 -2.19 18.75 7.91
C SER A 8 -1.06 17.94 8.53
N LEU A 9 -0.68 16.86 7.89
CA LEU A 9 0.62 16.21 8.13
C LEU A 9 1.70 17.12 7.52
N ASP A 10 2.11 18.11 8.31
CA ASP A 10 3.13 19.08 7.93
C ASP A 10 4.50 18.38 7.86
N ARG A 11 5.16 18.51 6.70
CA ARG A 11 6.54 18.03 6.45
C ARG A 11 7.54 18.52 7.48
N ARG A 12 7.26 19.62 8.18
CA ARG A 12 8.12 20.19 9.20
C ARG A 12 8.13 19.41 10.53
N ASN A 13 7.08 18.67 10.83
CA ASN A 13 7.01 17.86 12.07
C ASN A 13 7.65 16.48 11.91
N LEU A 14 7.83 15.97 10.69
CA LEU A 14 8.54 14.71 10.44
C LEU A 14 10.07 14.79 10.65
N LEU A 15 10.64 15.99 10.66
CA LEU A 15 12.10 16.19 10.76
C LEU A 15 12.61 16.48 12.19
N LYS A 16 11.75 16.62 13.21
CA LYS A 16 12.15 17.07 14.55
C LYS A 16 12.49 15.96 15.55
N HIS A 17 12.44 14.70 15.19
CA HIS A 17 12.74 13.59 16.11
C HIS A 17 14.03 12.82 15.80
N ALA A 18 14.95 13.41 15.04
CA ALA A 18 16.32 12.92 14.93
C ALA A 18 17.20 13.53 16.01
N GLY A 19 17.00 13.13 17.25
CA GLY A 19 17.83 13.47 18.39
C GLY A 19 19.02 12.51 18.52
N ALA A 20 20.22 13.07 18.54
CA ALA A 20 21.49 12.38 18.69
C ALA A 20 21.55 11.55 19.97
N ALA A 21 21.88 10.27 19.86
CA ALA A 21 22.48 9.47 20.92
C ALA A 21 23.66 8.71 20.36
N GLY A 22 24.86 9.17 20.65
CA GLY A 22 26.08 8.46 20.35
C GLY A 22 26.21 7.23 21.24
N LEU A 23 26.47 6.06 20.64
CA LEU A 23 26.88 4.86 21.34
C LEU A 23 27.82 4.03 20.47
N SER A 24 28.94 3.67 21.05
CA SER A 24 29.98 2.80 20.48
C SER A 24 29.43 1.43 20.12
N ILE A 25 29.66 0.98 18.88
CA ILE A 25 29.10 -0.26 18.34
C ILE A 25 30.20 -1.30 18.18
N ALA A 26 30.02 -2.44 18.85
CA ALA A 26 30.84 -3.63 18.67
C ALA A 26 30.55 -4.30 17.30
N ALA A 27 31.56 -4.97 16.72
CA ALA A 27 31.62 -5.47 15.34
C ALA A 27 30.56 -6.51 14.90
N GLY A 28 29.52 -6.80 15.70
CA GLY A 28 28.42 -7.71 15.36
C GLY A 28 27.24 -7.09 14.61
N SER A 29 27.16 -5.74 14.53
CA SER A 29 25.99 -5.04 13.99
C SER A 29 26.02 -4.77 12.49
N PHE A 30 27.13 -5.02 11.79
CA PHE A 30 27.25 -4.69 10.37
C PHE A 30 26.44 -5.60 9.45
N MET A 31 26.18 -6.86 9.82
CA MET A 31 25.34 -7.73 8.99
C MET A 31 23.85 -7.40 9.06
N ALA A 32 23.34 -6.99 10.23
CA ALA A 32 21.94 -6.64 10.40
C ALA A 32 21.59 -5.28 9.73
N ALA A 33 22.51 -4.32 9.76
CA ALA A 33 22.35 -3.04 9.07
C ALA A 33 22.34 -3.21 7.54
N GLY A 34 23.22 -4.06 7.00
CA GLY A 34 23.27 -4.34 5.55
C GLY A 34 22.01 -5.02 5.00
N LEU A 35 21.33 -5.85 5.79
CA LEU A 35 20.06 -6.48 5.39
C LEU A 35 18.89 -5.50 5.44
N ALA A 36 18.88 -4.60 6.41
CA ALA A 36 17.86 -3.53 6.50
C ALA A 36 18.01 -2.53 5.35
N GLU A 37 19.25 -2.10 5.02
CA GLU A 37 19.50 -1.22 3.88
C GLU A 37 19.14 -1.89 2.54
N ALA A 38 19.39 -3.20 2.38
CA ALA A 38 19.03 -3.92 1.17
C ALA A 38 17.50 -4.02 0.96
N GLN A 39 16.70 -4.02 2.03
CA GLN A 39 15.24 -3.98 1.96
C GLN A 39 14.73 -2.63 1.42
N PHE A 40 15.40 -1.54 1.79
CA PHE A 40 15.00 -0.17 1.42
C PHE A 40 15.74 0.39 0.20
N ASN A 41 16.63 -0.38 -0.41
CA ASN A 41 17.32 -0.01 -1.64
C ASN A 41 17.14 -1.08 -2.73
N PRO A 42 15.89 -1.33 -3.18
CA PRO A 42 15.64 -2.25 -4.28
C PRO A 42 16.25 -1.71 -5.57
N PRO A 43 16.55 -2.55 -6.54
CA PRO A 43 17.03 -2.13 -7.85
C PRO A 43 15.89 -1.46 -8.65
N LEU A 44 15.53 -0.24 -8.28
CA LEU A 44 14.44 0.53 -8.91
C LEU A 44 14.82 0.87 -10.34
N ARG A 45 13.97 0.48 -11.29
CA ARG A 45 14.13 0.69 -12.72
C ARG A 45 12.81 1.13 -13.37
N GLY A 46 12.89 1.70 -14.57
CA GLY A 46 11.71 2.05 -15.35
C GLY A 46 10.77 2.95 -14.59
N ARG A 47 9.52 2.54 -14.45
CA ARG A 47 8.45 3.31 -13.77
C ARG A 47 8.68 3.49 -12.28
N PHE A 48 9.48 2.62 -11.68
CA PHE A 48 9.82 2.63 -10.26
C PHE A 48 11.16 3.33 -9.97
N ALA A 49 11.79 3.92 -10.97
CA ALA A 49 13.05 4.67 -10.80
C ALA A 49 12.86 5.90 -9.88
N PRO A 50 13.91 6.30 -9.14
CA PRO A 50 13.87 7.49 -8.29
C PRO A 50 13.43 8.75 -9.07
N GLY A 51 12.58 9.57 -8.45
CA GLY A 51 12.03 10.78 -9.10
C GLY A 51 10.81 10.56 -9.98
N GLY A 52 10.34 9.31 -10.14
CA GLY A 52 9.09 8.95 -10.80
C GLY A 52 7.87 9.04 -9.86
N SER A 53 6.79 8.37 -10.25
CA SER A 53 5.54 8.31 -9.46
C SER A 53 5.62 7.29 -8.31
N TYR A 54 6.68 6.49 -8.24
CA TYR A 54 6.92 5.58 -7.13
C TYR A 54 7.52 6.34 -5.95
N ILE A 55 6.88 6.22 -4.80
CA ILE A 55 7.28 6.83 -3.54
C ILE A 55 7.89 5.73 -2.69
N LEU A 56 9.18 5.83 -2.37
CA LEU A 56 9.83 4.89 -1.45
C LEU A 56 9.19 4.97 -0.06
N GLY A 57 9.00 3.82 0.55
CA GLY A 57 8.60 3.71 1.94
C GLY A 57 9.67 4.28 2.88
N GLN A 58 9.25 4.73 4.04
CA GLN A 58 10.18 5.16 5.09
C GLN A 58 10.60 3.93 5.91
N PRO A 59 11.91 3.75 6.17
CA PRO A 59 12.39 2.69 7.03
C PRO A 59 11.69 2.69 8.39
N GLY A 60 11.13 1.53 8.77
CA GLY A 60 10.42 1.38 10.05
C GLY A 60 9.00 1.96 10.10
N TYR A 61 8.48 2.55 9.01
CA TYR A 61 7.08 2.95 8.97
C TYR A 61 6.18 1.73 8.73
N ARG A 62 5.61 1.26 9.82
CA ARG A 62 4.61 0.17 9.79
C ARG A 62 3.23 0.73 9.52
N ILE A 63 2.50 0.08 8.60
CA ILE A 63 1.09 0.40 8.36
C ILE A 63 0.30 0.09 9.64
N PRO A 64 -0.40 1.10 10.23
CA PRO A 64 -1.15 0.89 11.46
C PRO A 64 -2.49 0.16 11.19
N ASP A 65 -3.00 -0.55 12.20
CA ASP A 65 -4.35 -1.12 12.16
C ASP A 65 -5.42 -0.14 12.68
N GLN A 66 -4.98 0.96 13.27
CA GLN A 66 -5.84 2.02 13.80
C GLN A 66 -5.10 3.36 13.83
N VAL A 67 -5.86 4.44 13.80
CA VAL A 67 -5.34 5.81 13.90
C VAL A 67 -6.05 6.55 15.03
N ASP A 68 -5.34 7.49 15.69
CA ASP A 68 -5.93 8.40 16.66
C ASP A 68 -6.54 9.60 15.92
N LEU A 69 -7.84 9.79 16.07
CA LEU A 69 -8.58 10.94 15.52
C LEU A 69 -8.49 12.19 16.41
N GLY A 70 -7.78 12.09 17.53
CA GLY A 70 -7.63 13.13 18.52
C GLY A 70 -8.38 12.81 19.81
N GLY A 71 -7.85 13.29 20.94
CA GLY A 71 -8.43 13.07 22.27
C GLY A 71 -8.45 11.60 22.73
N GLY A 72 -7.63 10.73 22.13
CA GLY A 72 -7.61 9.30 22.42
C GLY A 72 -8.68 8.49 21.70
N PHE A 73 -9.36 9.07 20.72
CA PHE A 73 -10.37 8.39 19.94
C PHE A 73 -9.71 7.56 18.85
N MET A 74 -9.59 6.24 19.09
CA MET A 74 -8.95 5.31 18.15
C MET A 74 -9.96 4.79 17.13
N GLN A 75 -9.65 4.99 15.83
CA GLN A 75 -10.43 4.44 14.72
C GLN A 75 -9.68 3.30 14.06
N ARG A 76 -10.29 2.11 14.00
CA ARG A 76 -9.72 0.95 13.28
C ARG A 76 -9.77 1.16 11.78
N LEU A 77 -8.73 0.71 11.10
CA LEU A 77 -8.59 0.73 9.64
C LEU A 77 -9.05 -0.61 9.06
N GLU A 78 -10.36 -0.86 9.14
CA GLU A 78 -10.98 -2.10 8.69
C GLU A 78 -11.44 -2.01 7.24
N PHE A 79 -11.13 -3.05 6.48
CA PHE A 79 -11.74 -3.34 5.19
C PHE A 79 -12.40 -4.72 5.23
N TYR A 80 -13.31 -5.00 4.33
CA TYR A 80 -14.26 -6.10 4.48
C TYR A 80 -14.25 -6.99 3.24
N ASP A 81 -14.27 -8.31 3.45
CA ASP A 81 -14.44 -9.28 2.36
C ASP A 81 -15.89 -9.32 1.84
N ARG A 82 -16.13 -10.19 0.86
CA ARG A 82 -17.47 -10.43 0.29
C ARG A 82 -18.51 -10.86 1.34
N ASN A 83 -18.08 -11.53 2.40
CA ASN A 83 -18.93 -12.05 3.46
C ASN A 83 -19.06 -11.07 4.65
N GLU A 84 -18.67 -9.83 4.45
CA GLU A 84 -18.71 -8.77 5.47
C GLU A 84 -17.80 -9.03 6.68
N ARG A 85 -16.79 -9.89 6.56
CA ARG A 85 -15.80 -10.11 7.62
C ARG A 85 -14.78 -8.99 7.59
N PRO A 86 -14.47 -8.37 8.75
CA PRO A 86 -13.47 -7.32 8.84
C PRO A 86 -12.05 -7.90 8.79
N PHE A 87 -11.15 -7.17 8.15
CA PHE A 87 -9.72 -7.39 8.12
C PHE A 87 -8.97 -6.08 8.38
N VAL A 88 -7.76 -6.21 8.90
CA VAL A 88 -6.80 -5.11 9.06
C VAL A 88 -5.46 -5.52 8.43
N MET A 89 -4.55 -4.57 8.26
CA MET A 89 -3.28 -4.86 7.58
C MET A 89 -2.41 -5.88 8.32
N SER A 90 -2.50 -5.97 9.64
CA SER A 90 -1.73 -6.97 10.41
C SER A 90 -2.14 -8.43 10.15
N ASP A 91 -3.32 -8.68 9.58
CA ASP A 91 -3.77 -10.04 9.23
C ASP A 91 -2.95 -10.63 8.07
N TYR A 92 -2.23 -9.79 7.34
CA TYR A 92 -1.39 -10.18 6.19
C TYR A 92 0.11 -10.19 6.50
N ARG A 93 0.50 -10.12 7.77
CA ARG A 93 1.90 -10.25 8.17
C ARG A 93 2.48 -11.61 7.76
N GLY A 94 3.78 -11.63 7.47
CA GLY A 94 4.46 -12.80 6.93
C GLY A 94 4.43 -12.88 5.40
N LYS A 95 3.67 -12.00 4.73
CA LYS A 95 3.62 -11.90 3.27
C LYS A 95 4.05 -10.51 2.80
N VAL A 96 4.62 -10.46 1.61
CA VAL A 96 4.68 -9.22 0.83
C VAL A 96 3.26 -8.96 0.31
N THR A 97 2.69 -7.81 0.63
CA THR A 97 1.30 -7.50 0.27
C THR A 97 1.25 -6.30 -0.66
N LEU A 98 0.58 -6.45 -1.81
CA LEU A 98 0.30 -5.37 -2.74
C LEU A 98 -1.14 -4.90 -2.55
N VAL A 99 -1.32 -3.77 -1.86
CA VAL A 99 -2.63 -3.17 -1.58
C VAL A 99 -2.97 -2.19 -2.67
N GLN A 100 -4.08 -2.39 -3.39
CA GLN A 100 -4.56 -1.44 -4.39
C GLN A 100 -5.89 -0.84 -3.99
N PHE A 101 -5.95 0.48 -3.90
CA PHE A 101 -7.20 1.24 -3.75
C PHE A 101 -7.75 1.62 -5.12
N TRP A 102 -9.01 1.28 -5.37
CA TRP A 102 -9.63 1.44 -6.68
C TRP A 102 -11.15 1.63 -6.60
N HIS A 103 -11.78 1.98 -7.72
CA HIS A 103 -13.23 1.95 -7.89
C HIS A 103 -13.60 1.69 -9.36
N THR A 104 -14.83 1.23 -9.59
CA THR A 104 -15.27 0.76 -10.91
C THR A 104 -15.33 1.85 -11.97
N ASN A 105 -15.55 3.11 -11.59
CA ASN A 105 -15.61 4.27 -12.50
C ASN A 105 -14.25 4.95 -12.72
N CYS A 106 -13.18 4.46 -12.09
CA CYS A 106 -11.84 4.96 -12.28
C CYS A 106 -11.25 4.42 -13.59
N HIS A 107 -10.98 5.30 -14.55
CA HIS A 107 -10.46 4.90 -15.87
C HIS A 107 -9.13 4.12 -15.78
N GLY A 108 -8.17 4.60 -14.98
CA GLY A 108 -6.90 3.90 -14.75
C GLY A 108 -7.09 2.53 -14.08
N CYS A 109 -8.03 2.44 -13.13
CA CYS A 109 -8.34 1.18 -12.45
C CYS A 109 -8.94 0.13 -13.39
N GLN A 110 -9.79 0.56 -14.33
CA GLN A 110 -10.38 -0.35 -15.34
C GLN A 110 -9.34 -1.01 -16.25
N ALA A 111 -8.20 -0.35 -16.45
CA ALA A 111 -7.07 -0.90 -17.18
C ALA A 111 -6.18 -1.78 -16.31
N GLU A 112 -5.94 -1.38 -15.06
CA GLU A 112 -4.95 -2.02 -14.17
C GLU A 112 -5.49 -3.25 -13.46
N VAL A 113 -6.75 -3.24 -12.98
CA VAL A 113 -7.33 -4.38 -12.23
C VAL A 113 -7.27 -5.70 -13.00
N PRO A 114 -7.58 -5.78 -14.31
CA PRO A 114 -7.40 -7.03 -15.08
C PRO A 114 -5.94 -7.48 -15.20
N ALA A 115 -4.99 -6.55 -15.20
CA ALA A 115 -3.56 -6.88 -15.20
C ALA A 115 -3.12 -7.44 -13.85
N LEU A 116 -3.62 -6.86 -12.75
CA LEU A 116 -3.41 -7.36 -11.39
C LEU A 116 -4.04 -8.73 -11.15
N ASP A 117 -5.21 -9.02 -11.74
CA ASP A 117 -5.82 -10.35 -11.69
C ASP A 117 -4.89 -11.42 -12.27
N LYS A 118 -4.30 -11.15 -13.44
CA LYS A 118 -3.31 -12.06 -14.03
C LYS A 118 -2.05 -12.18 -13.19
N LEU A 119 -1.63 -11.10 -12.55
CA LEU A 119 -0.47 -11.08 -11.66
C LEU A 119 -0.74 -11.91 -10.42
N ALA A 120 -1.91 -11.76 -9.79
CA ALA A 120 -2.35 -12.57 -8.65
C ALA A 120 -2.29 -14.05 -8.98
N GLY A 121 -2.91 -14.49 -10.09
CA GLY A 121 -2.88 -15.89 -10.52
C GLY A 121 -1.48 -16.47 -10.78
N ARG A 122 -0.44 -15.62 -10.91
CA ARG A 122 0.95 -16.04 -11.08
C ARG A 122 1.80 -16.02 -9.81
N LEU A 123 1.53 -15.07 -8.91
CA LEU A 123 2.40 -14.76 -7.77
C LEU A 123 1.78 -15.06 -6.41
N GLU A 124 0.45 -15.08 -6.28
CA GLU A 124 -0.20 -15.36 -5.00
C GLU A 124 0.22 -16.70 -4.42
N GLY A 125 0.37 -16.73 -3.09
CA GLY A 125 0.81 -17.90 -2.37
C GLY A 125 1.23 -17.59 -0.94
N SER A 126 2.04 -18.45 -0.35
CA SER A 126 2.45 -18.33 1.06
C SER A 126 3.26 -17.06 1.37
N LYS A 127 3.89 -16.44 0.38
CA LYS A 127 4.78 -15.28 0.54
C LYS A 127 4.26 -13.98 -0.07
N PHE A 128 3.19 -14.03 -0.86
CA PHE A 128 2.64 -12.87 -1.55
C PHE A 128 1.13 -12.85 -1.50
N GLU A 129 0.58 -11.65 -1.35
CA GLU A 129 -0.87 -11.39 -1.38
C GLU A 129 -1.18 -10.12 -2.16
N LEU A 130 -2.27 -10.12 -2.92
CA LEU A 130 -2.77 -8.95 -3.61
C LEU A 130 -4.15 -8.58 -3.07
N LEU A 131 -4.28 -7.37 -2.52
CA LEU A 131 -5.50 -6.86 -1.89
C LEU A 131 -6.11 -5.71 -2.71
N PRO A 132 -7.08 -5.97 -3.58
CA PRO A 132 -7.79 -4.93 -4.33
C PRO A 132 -8.94 -4.36 -3.50
N ILE A 133 -8.68 -3.30 -2.73
CA ILE A 133 -9.66 -2.67 -1.84
C ILE A 133 -10.47 -1.64 -2.62
N ALA A 134 -11.72 -1.95 -2.89
CA ALA A 134 -12.66 -1.05 -3.55
C ALA A 134 -13.14 0.04 -2.57
N LEU A 135 -13.24 1.29 -3.07
CA LEU A 135 -13.69 2.43 -2.28
C LEU A 135 -15.21 2.44 -2.08
N SER A 136 -15.67 3.22 -1.11
CA SER A 136 -17.07 3.28 -0.65
C SER A 136 -18.10 3.66 -1.70
N MET A 137 -17.67 4.23 -2.83
CA MET A 137 -18.56 4.59 -3.94
C MET A 137 -19.07 3.38 -4.72
N ASP A 138 -18.47 2.21 -4.56
CA ASP A 138 -18.91 0.97 -5.20
C ASP A 138 -19.65 0.08 -4.20
N SER A 139 -20.85 -0.37 -4.59
CA SER A 139 -21.52 -1.46 -3.90
C SER A 139 -20.89 -2.81 -4.27
N GLN A 140 -21.18 -3.86 -3.48
CA GLN A 140 -20.78 -5.23 -3.81
C GLN A 140 -21.24 -5.62 -5.23
N ALA A 141 -22.47 -5.25 -5.60
CA ALA A 141 -23.04 -5.56 -6.92
C ALA A 141 -22.33 -4.82 -8.06
N ASP A 142 -21.79 -3.60 -7.82
CA ASP A 142 -21.00 -2.88 -8.82
C ASP A 142 -19.69 -3.59 -9.09
N ILE A 143 -19.01 -4.04 -8.04
CA ILE A 143 -17.76 -4.80 -8.12
C ILE A 143 -17.99 -6.13 -8.83
N ASP A 144 -19.04 -6.86 -8.47
CA ASP A 144 -19.38 -8.14 -9.09
C ASP A 144 -19.65 -8.00 -10.60
N ARG A 145 -20.43 -6.99 -10.99
CA ARG A 145 -20.65 -6.68 -12.41
C ARG A 145 -19.35 -6.32 -13.14
N PHE A 146 -18.49 -5.57 -12.48
CA PHE A 146 -17.17 -5.22 -13.05
C PHE A 146 -16.30 -6.47 -13.21
N TYR A 147 -16.19 -7.31 -12.20
CA TYR A 147 -15.41 -8.56 -12.25
C TYR A 147 -15.93 -9.49 -13.36
N GLN A 148 -17.25 -9.66 -13.45
CA GLN A 148 -17.86 -10.46 -14.51
C GLN A 148 -17.53 -9.90 -15.91
N ARG A 149 -17.73 -8.59 -16.14
CA ARG A 149 -17.45 -7.96 -17.44
C ARG A 149 -15.98 -8.04 -17.84
N LYS A 150 -15.07 -7.96 -16.89
CA LYS A 150 -13.62 -7.97 -17.12
C LYS A 150 -12.99 -9.36 -17.04
N GLY A 151 -13.77 -10.39 -16.67
CA GLY A 151 -13.30 -11.76 -16.55
C GLY A 151 -12.29 -11.95 -15.41
N ILE A 152 -12.44 -11.21 -14.30
CA ILE A 152 -11.61 -11.33 -13.12
C ILE A 152 -11.85 -12.67 -12.43
N LYS A 153 -10.79 -13.40 -12.07
CA LYS A 153 -10.88 -14.78 -11.57
C LYS A 153 -10.08 -15.03 -10.29
N HIS A 154 -9.01 -14.27 -10.07
CA HIS A 154 -8.03 -14.51 -9.01
C HIS A 154 -8.12 -13.49 -7.89
N LEU A 155 -8.69 -12.30 -8.16
CA LEU A 155 -8.80 -11.26 -7.16
C LEU A 155 -10.00 -11.48 -6.24
N GLU A 156 -9.74 -11.48 -4.94
CA GLU A 156 -10.79 -11.41 -3.92
C GLU A 156 -11.52 -10.06 -3.98
N VAL A 157 -12.74 -10.01 -3.43
CA VAL A 157 -13.45 -8.74 -3.27
C VAL A 157 -13.18 -8.21 -1.86
N MET A 158 -12.50 -7.08 -1.80
CA MET A 158 -12.28 -6.33 -0.57
C MET A 158 -12.87 -4.93 -0.70
N ARG A 159 -13.45 -4.39 0.37
CA ARG A 159 -14.12 -3.08 0.37
C ARG A 159 -13.73 -2.22 1.57
N ASP A 160 -13.35 -0.99 1.30
CA ASP A 160 -13.32 0.09 2.29
C ASP A 160 -14.67 0.82 2.26
N ARG A 161 -15.59 0.45 3.13
CA ARG A 161 -17.00 0.91 3.13
C ARG A 161 -17.17 2.41 3.28
N THR A 162 -16.19 3.08 3.83
CA THR A 162 -16.23 4.52 4.14
C THR A 162 -15.19 5.31 3.39
N SER A 163 -14.30 4.65 2.65
CA SER A 163 -13.06 5.20 2.09
C SER A 163 -12.12 5.77 3.17
N PHE A 164 -12.31 5.38 4.42
CA PHE A 164 -11.50 5.88 5.53
C PHE A 164 -10.11 5.25 5.53
N VAL A 165 -9.99 3.95 5.22
CA VAL A 165 -8.70 3.27 5.09
C VAL A 165 -7.86 3.93 3.98
N PHE A 166 -8.49 4.20 2.83
CA PHE A 166 -7.85 4.95 1.75
C PHE A 166 -7.39 6.34 2.21
N SER A 167 -8.28 7.09 2.86
CA SER A 167 -7.97 8.45 3.33
C SER A 167 -6.82 8.47 4.35
N ALA A 168 -6.72 7.45 5.19
CA ALA A 168 -5.69 7.33 6.21
C ALA A 168 -4.34 6.85 5.67
N LEU A 169 -4.35 5.94 4.68
CA LEU A 169 -3.13 5.24 4.23
C LEU A 169 -2.59 5.71 2.89
N ALA A 170 -3.46 6.16 1.96
CA ALA A 170 -3.00 6.51 0.61
C ALA A 170 -2.18 7.80 0.63
N PRO A 171 -0.97 7.80 0.04
CA PRO A 171 -0.18 9.01 -0.10
C PRO A 171 -0.83 9.96 -1.09
N ARG A 172 -0.51 11.26 -0.97
CA ARG A 172 -0.85 12.25 -1.99
C ARG A 172 0.03 12.09 -3.23
N HIS A 173 -0.54 12.29 -4.39
CA HIS A 173 0.22 12.31 -5.63
C HIS A 173 1.22 13.48 -5.60
N PRO A 174 2.52 13.25 -5.88
CA PRO A 174 3.56 14.27 -5.68
C PRO A 174 3.36 15.57 -6.46
N ARG A 175 2.68 15.49 -7.61
CA ARG A 175 2.44 16.67 -8.49
C ARG A 175 1.07 17.31 -8.28
N LEU A 176 0.08 16.54 -7.81
CA LEU A 176 -1.31 17.02 -7.67
C LEU A 176 -1.61 17.45 -6.23
N ASP A 177 -0.75 17.09 -5.29
CA ASP A 177 -0.97 17.21 -3.84
C ASP A 177 -2.34 16.72 -3.37
N ALA A 178 -2.84 15.68 -4.04
CA ALA A 178 -4.14 15.08 -3.79
C ALA A 178 -4.04 13.55 -3.79
N GLN A 179 -4.90 12.88 -3.02
CA GLN A 179 -5.10 11.45 -3.13
C GLN A 179 -5.86 11.14 -4.42
N ALA A 180 -5.48 10.09 -5.11
CA ALA A 180 -6.10 9.68 -6.38
C ALA A 180 -6.11 8.15 -6.52
N THR A 181 -6.98 7.64 -7.38
CA THR A 181 -7.01 6.21 -7.75
C THR A 181 -6.57 6.01 -9.21
N PRO A 182 -5.99 4.87 -9.52
CA PRO A 182 -5.55 3.83 -8.59
C PRO A 182 -4.40 4.31 -7.71
N THR A 183 -4.35 3.87 -6.47
CA THR A 183 -3.17 4.00 -5.61
C THR A 183 -2.79 2.62 -5.09
N THR A 184 -1.53 2.27 -5.21
CA THR A 184 -1.01 0.99 -4.74
C THR A 184 0.02 1.22 -3.64
N ILE A 185 -0.05 0.43 -2.57
CA ILE A 185 0.94 0.42 -1.49
C ILE A 185 1.57 -0.98 -1.45
N LEU A 186 2.89 -1.04 -1.49
CA LEU A 186 3.64 -2.27 -1.31
C LEU A 186 4.06 -2.37 0.16
N VAL A 187 3.68 -3.47 0.81
CA VAL A 187 3.90 -3.73 2.24
C VAL A 187 4.76 -4.97 2.41
N GLY A 188 5.75 -4.88 3.27
CA GLY A 188 6.64 -6.00 3.60
C GLY A 188 6.01 -7.00 4.59
N PRO A 189 6.64 -8.18 4.75
CA PRO A 189 6.14 -9.23 5.65
C PRO A 189 6.13 -8.80 7.13
N ASP A 190 6.90 -7.81 7.49
CA ASP A 190 6.94 -7.18 8.81
C ASP A 190 5.84 -6.10 9.01
N GLY A 191 5.06 -5.82 7.95
CA GLY A 191 4.02 -4.80 7.93
C GLY A 191 4.53 -3.39 7.62
N ASN A 192 5.81 -3.22 7.30
CA ASN A 192 6.36 -1.92 6.91
C ASN A 192 5.97 -1.55 5.47
N ALA A 193 5.65 -0.29 5.24
CA ALA A 193 5.43 0.22 3.89
C ALA A 193 6.76 0.28 3.13
N LEU A 194 6.91 -0.54 2.10
CA LEU A 194 8.09 -0.58 1.23
C LEU A 194 8.05 0.52 0.17
N GLY A 195 6.85 0.92 -0.23
CA GLY A 195 6.64 2.02 -1.15
C GLY A 195 5.20 2.13 -1.61
N ALA A 196 4.92 3.16 -2.39
CA ALA A 196 3.60 3.41 -2.96
C ALA A 196 3.68 3.98 -4.37
N TYR A 197 2.65 3.74 -5.17
CA TYR A 197 2.50 4.31 -6.50
C TYR A 197 1.11 4.92 -6.66
N VAL A 198 1.05 6.18 -7.05
CA VAL A 198 -0.22 6.86 -7.34
C VAL A 198 -0.39 6.96 -8.86
N GLY A 199 -1.43 6.35 -9.37
CA GLY A 199 -1.70 6.19 -10.80
C GLY A 199 -1.43 4.76 -11.29
N VAL A 200 -1.53 4.56 -12.61
CA VAL A 200 -1.33 3.25 -13.25
C VAL A 200 0.16 2.90 -13.27
N ALA A 201 0.54 1.91 -12.48
CA ALA A 201 1.94 1.50 -12.31
C ALA A 201 2.40 0.42 -13.31
N GLY A 202 1.48 -0.41 -13.82
CA GLY A 202 1.83 -1.56 -14.65
C GLY A 202 2.61 -2.62 -13.87
N TRP A 203 2.09 -3.02 -12.73
CA TRP A 203 2.71 -4.01 -11.85
C TRP A 203 2.95 -5.37 -12.53
N ASP A 204 2.19 -5.71 -13.57
CA ASP A 204 2.36 -6.92 -14.39
C ASP A 204 3.49 -6.82 -15.42
N GLN A 205 4.06 -5.64 -15.61
CA GLN A 205 5.19 -5.40 -16.53
C GLN A 205 6.53 -5.85 -15.92
N PRO A 206 7.58 -6.08 -16.73
CA PRO A 206 8.85 -6.65 -16.26
C PRO A 206 9.49 -5.92 -15.07
N ASP A 207 9.42 -4.60 -15.03
CA ASP A 207 9.97 -3.78 -13.94
C ASP A 207 9.15 -3.91 -12.65
N GLY A 208 7.80 -3.95 -12.74
CA GLY A 208 6.92 -4.22 -11.60
C GLY A 208 7.11 -5.62 -11.04
N VAL A 209 7.11 -6.63 -11.90
CA VAL A 209 7.33 -8.02 -11.51
C VAL A 209 8.72 -8.20 -10.88
N ALA A 210 9.76 -7.55 -11.41
CA ALA A 210 11.10 -7.62 -10.84
C ALA A 210 11.16 -7.01 -9.44
N LEU A 211 10.46 -5.89 -9.22
CA LEU A 211 10.35 -5.26 -7.90
C LEU A 211 9.63 -6.17 -6.89
N LEU A 212 8.50 -6.74 -7.27
CA LEU A 212 7.75 -7.67 -6.41
C LEU A 212 8.60 -8.90 -6.07
N ASN A 213 9.21 -9.53 -7.06
CA ASN A 213 10.08 -10.70 -6.85
C ASN A 213 11.29 -10.39 -5.95
N HIS A 214 11.84 -9.17 -6.03
CA HIS A 214 12.91 -8.75 -5.13
C HIS A 214 12.49 -8.85 -3.66
N TYR A 215 11.29 -8.41 -3.31
CA TYR A 215 10.80 -8.47 -1.93
C TYR A 215 10.28 -9.86 -1.55
N ILE A 216 9.57 -10.55 -2.44
CA ILE A 216 9.05 -11.91 -2.22
C ILE A 216 10.19 -12.91 -1.91
N ALA A 217 11.32 -12.79 -2.60
CA ALA A 217 12.47 -13.65 -2.37
C ALA A 217 13.12 -13.46 -0.98
N ARG A 218 12.80 -12.36 -0.28
CA ARG A 218 13.33 -12.01 1.04
C ARG A 218 12.33 -12.14 2.18
N ALA A 219 11.07 -12.48 1.87
CA ALA A 219 9.99 -12.74 2.80
C ALA A 219 10.13 -14.12 3.50
#